data_5b415cd61495ab45ce4c08074bb75f5e
#
_entry.id   5b415cd61495ab45ce4c08074bb75f5e
#
_cell.length_a   1.000
_cell.length_b   1.000
_cell.length_c   1.000
_cell.angle_alpha   90.00
_cell.angle_beta   90.00
_cell.angle_gamma   90.00
#
_symmetry.space_group_name_H-M   'P 1'
#
loop_
_entity.id
_entity.type
_entity.pdbx_description
1 polymer ?
#
loop_
_entity_poly.entity_id
_entity_poly.type
_entity_poly.pdbx_seq_one_letter_code
_entity_poly.pdbx_strand_id
1 'polypeptide(L)'
;ELGKVGIPVSIAGIVFFLTIGKRFLTPGDTSDREYLAEYTGSNKAVEFNAVKAGLCLVILAVLLVAMAIDSDSFPMYLVAAFAAFVLVLTGCISQSDAYKSIDLSTLFIVAGMSAVSTGMSKSGAGALIADTAVNLLGEHPNKLLVLFIILVLVTLLTNAMMNTSCAMLVTPLFIPIVQAFGMNTTAVAIAICVAASAPFLTPVGSGTNTLIVRPGNLKFMDFFRPGLGLTVVILIVSMIFIPIFWPL
;
A
#
# COMPACT_ATOMS: atom_id res chain seq x y z
N GLU A 1 2.73 13.62 5.92
CA GLU A 1 1.83 13.97 4.82
C GLU A 1 0.74 12.90 4.62
N LEU A 2 1.07 11.62 4.36
CA LEU A 2 0.09 10.53 4.12
C LEU A 2 -0.92 10.35 5.26
N GLY A 3 -0.55 10.64 6.51
CA GLY A 3 -1.44 10.54 7.66
C GLY A 3 -2.68 11.43 7.58
N LYS A 4 -2.58 12.58 6.90
CA LYS A 4 -3.71 13.51 6.75
C LYS A 4 -4.90 12.90 6.00
N VAL A 5 -4.63 12.02 5.02
CA VAL A 5 -5.67 11.26 4.29
C VAL A 5 -5.82 9.86 4.84
N GLY A 6 -4.73 9.21 5.26
CA GLY A 6 -4.76 7.85 5.77
C GLY A 6 -5.65 7.69 7.01
N ILE A 7 -5.62 8.66 7.94
CA ILE A 7 -6.46 8.62 9.14
C ILE A 7 -7.96 8.70 8.78
N PRO A 8 -8.45 9.69 8.01
CA PRO A 8 -9.84 9.72 7.57
C PRO A 8 -10.29 8.47 6.82
N VAL A 9 -9.44 7.95 5.91
CA VAL A 9 -9.71 6.74 5.14
C VAL A 9 -9.83 5.53 6.07
N SER A 10 -8.92 5.39 7.04
CA SER A 10 -8.95 4.28 8.00
C SER A 10 -10.18 4.34 8.90
N ILE A 11 -10.53 5.52 9.41
CA ILE A 11 -11.75 5.71 10.23
C ILE A 11 -12.99 5.35 9.41
N ALA A 12 -13.10 5.86 8.18
CA ALA A 12 -14.22 5.56 7.30
C ALA A 12 -14.34 4.05 7.01
N GLY A 13 -13.20 3.36 6.79
CA GLY A 13 -13.16 1.92 6.59
C GLY A 13 -13.64 1.14 7.82
N ILE A 14 -13.18 1.52 9.01
CA ILE A 14 -13.62 0.91 10.28
C ILE A 14 -15.12 1.12 10.48
N VAL A 15 -15.62 2.34 10.31
CA VAL A 15 -17.05 2.66 10.44
C VAL A 15 -17.87 1.87 9.43
N PHE A 16 -17.42 1.75 8.19
CA PHE A 16 -18.07 0.94 7.18
C PHE A 16 -18.19 -0.54 7.62
N PHE A 17 -17.10 -1.15 8.11
CA PHE A 17 -17.13 -2.53 8.56
C PHE A 17 -18.01 -2.73 9.80
N LEU A 18 -18.00 -1.82 10.74
CA LEU A 18 -18.84 -1.91 11.95
C LEU A 18 -20.34 -1.77 11.65
N THR A 19 -20.69 -1.01 10.60
CA THR A 19 -22.10 -0.72 10.26
C THR A 19 -22.64 -1.68 9.20
N ILE A 20 -22.05 -1.67 8.03
CA ILE A 20 -22.53 -2.34 6.82
C ILE A 20 -21.75 -3.61 6.53
N GLY A 21 -20.41 -3.58 6.65
CA GLY A 21 -19.51 -4.67 6.25
C GLY A 21 -19.80 -5.97 6.98
N LYS A 22 -20.16 -5.92 8.27
CA LYS A 22 -20.52 -7.10 9.06
C LYS A 22 -21.71 -7.90 8.49
N ARG A 23 -22.60 -7.28 7.70
CA ARG A 23 -23.74 -7.97 7.07
C ARG A 23 -23.33 -8.88 5.92
N PHE A 24 -22.15 -8.64 5.36
CA PHE A 24 -21.59 -9.43 4.25
C PHE A 24 -20.67 -10.55 4.72
N LEU A 25 -20.27 -10.54 6.00
CA LEU A 25 -19.49 -11.61 6.61
C LEU A 25 -20.45 -12.72 7.01
N THR A 26 -20.40 -13.83 6.28
CA THR A 26 -21.09 -15.06 6.67
C THR A 26 -20.38 -15.63 7.90
N PRO A 27 -21.10 -16.02 8.98
CA PRO A 27 -20.46 -16.71 10.09
C PRO A 27 -19.79 -17.98 9.54
N GLY A 28 -18.48 -18.10 9.69
CA GLY A 28 -17.73 -19.30 9.33
C GLY A 28 -18.27 -20.48 10.12
N ASP A 29 -18.37 -21.63 9.46
CA ASP A 29 -18.81 -22.87 10.10
C ASP A 29 -17.78 -23.27 11.17
N THR A 30 -18.26 -23.69 12.34
CA THR A 30 -17.42 -24.01 13.52
C THR A 30 -16.44 -25.17 13.32
N SER A 31 -16.52 -25.87 12.18
CA SER A 31 -15.53 -26.88 11.76
C SER A 31 -14.10 -26.33 11.57
N ASP A 32 -13.96 -25.01 11.43
CA ASP A 32 -12.68 -24.35 11.15
C ASP A 32 -11.80 -24.16 12.40
N ARG A 33 -12.30 -24.46 13.60
CA ARG A 33 -11.47 -24.45 14.82
C ARG A 33 -10.36 -25.52 14.78
N GLU A 34 -10.62 -26.62 14.13
CA GLU A 34 -9.66 -27.71 13.96
C GLU A 34 -8.53 -27.29 13.00
N TYR A 35 -8.87 -26.54 11.95
CA TYR A 35 -7.91 -25.98 10.98
C TYR A 35 -7.02 -24.90 11.60
N LEU A 36 -7.59 -24.04 12.44
CA LEU A 36 -6.84 -23.04 13.19
C LEU A 36 -5.90 -23.69 14.21
N ALA A 37 -6.32 -24.78 14.84
CA ALA A 37 -5.50 -25.53 15.78
C ALA A 37 -4.32 -26.23 15.05
N GLU A 38 -4.52 -26.75 13.85
CA GLU A 38 -3.47 -27.35 13.03
C GLU A 38 -2.47 -26.29 12.53
N TYR A 39 -2.94 -25.09 12.14
CA TYR A 39 -2.09 -24.01 11.69
C TYR A 39 -1.28 -23.38 12.84
N THR A 40 -1.87 -23.26 14.03
CA THR A 40 -1.18 -22.80 15.25
C THR A 40 -0.32 -23.90 15.87
N GLY A 41 -0.67 -25.18 15.72
CA GLY A 41 0.11 -26.31 16.22
C GLY A 41 1.34 -26.67 15.39
N SER A 42 1.43 -26.25 14.13
CA SER A 42 2.58 -26.45 13.25
C SER A 42 3.73 -25.47 13.48
N ASN A 43 3.51 -24.38 14.20
CA ASN A 43 4.59 -23.53 14.66
C ASN A 43 5.29 -24.25 15.82
N LYS A 44 6.51 -24.79 15.58
CA LYS A 44 7.45 -25.11 16.65
C LYS A 44 7.39 -23.97 17.64
N ALA A 45 7.02 -24.26 18.90
CA ALA A 45 6.95 -23.27 19.95
C ALA A 45 8.28 -22.51 19.95
N VAL A 46 8.28 -21.29 19.42
CA VAL A 46 9.42 -20.40 19.50
C VAL A 46 9.55 -20.08 20.98
N GLU A 47 10.63 -20.52 21.61
CA GLU A 47 10.90 -20.21 23.00
C GLU A 47 10.87 -18.68 23.15
N PHE A 48 9.86 -18.18 23.85
CA PHE A 48 9.70 -16.75 24.06
C PHE A 48 10.81 -16.23 24.96
N ASN A 49 11.74 -15.49 24.37
CA ASN A 49 12.80 -14.82 25.13
C ASN A 49 12.40 -13.36 25.39
N ALA A 50 11.92 -13.09 26.61
CA ALA A 50 11.45 -11.77 27.01
C ALA A 50 12.52 -10.67 26.82
N VAL A 51 13.80 -10.98 27.02
CA VAL A 51 14.91 -10.02 26.84
C VAL A 51 15.04 -9.63 25.36
N LYS A 52 15.04 -10.61 24.45
CA LYS A 52 15.11 -10.33 23.01
C LYS A 52 13.87 -9.60 22.51
N ALA A 53 12.68 -9.97 22.99
CA ALA A 53 11.44 -9.30 22.64
C ALA A 53 11.44 -7.84 23.12
N GLY A 54 11.89 -7.57 24.36
CA GLY A 54 12.04 -6.23 24.88
C GLY A 54 13.03 -5.39 24.06
N LEU A 55 14.18 -5.98 23.70
CA LEU A 55 15.18 -5.31 22.88
C LEU A 55 14.63 -4.97 21.46
N CYS A 56 13.91 -5.89 20.82
CA CYS A 56 13.25 -5.63 19.54
C CYS A 56 12.25 -4.47 19.65
N LEU A 57 11.45 -4.42 20.72
CA LEU A 57 10.50 -3.33 20.94
C LEU A 57 11.20 -1.98 21.13
N VAL A 58 12.30 -1.95 21.87
CA VAL A 58 13.11 -0.73 22.07
C VAL A 58 13.69 -0.27 20.72
N ILE A 59 14.30 -1.16 19.95
CA ILE A 59 14.88 -0.82 18.64
C ILE A 59 13.77 -0.31 17.71
N LEU A 60 12.60 -0.96 17.70
CA LEU A 60 11.45 -0.51 16.89
C LEU A 60 10.96 0.88 17.34
N ALA A 61 10.85 1.12 18.65
CA ALA A 61 10.42 2.42 19.16
C ALA A 61 11.42 3.53 18.79
N VAL A 62 12.72 3.27 18.94
CA VAL A 62 13.78 4.21 18.52
C VAL A 62 13.72 4.47 17.02
N LEU A 63 13.53 3.43 16.20
CA LEU A 63 13.38 3.56 14.76
C LEU A 63 12.19 4.46 14.40
N LEU A 64 11.02 4.21 15.01
CA LEU A 64 9.80 4.99 14.73
C LEU A 64 9.97 6.46 15.16
N VAL A 65 10.60 6.71 16.32
CA VAL A 65 10.89 8.07 16.77
C VAL A 65 11.89 8.76 15.83
N ALA A 66 12.96 8.07 15.44
CA ALA A 66 13.95 8.61 14.51
C ALA A 66 13.35 8.91 13.12
N MET A 67 12.43 8.08 12.64
CA MET A 67 11.70 8.32 11.40
C MET A 67 10.68 9.47 11.51
N ALA A 68 10.17 9.76 12.72
CA ALA A 68 9.26 10.88 12.95
C ALA A 68 9.98 12.23 13.04
N ILE A 69 11.27 12.22 13.42
CA ILE A 69 12.15 13.40 13.45
C ILE A 69 12.75 13.57 12.05
N ASP A 70 11.96 14.12 11.13
CA ASP A 70 12.41 14.39 9.76
C ASP A 70 13.65 15.29 9.77
N SER A 71 14.85 14.69 9.63
CA SER A 71 16.13 15.37 9.72
C SER A 71 16.94 15.10 8.45
N ASP A 72 17.31 16.17 7.74
CA ASP A 72 18.17 16.11 6.56
C ASP A 72 19.53 15.43 6.83
N SER A 73 19.97 15.42 8.10
CA SER A 73 21.25 14.83 8.51
C SER A 73 21.20 13.30 8.65
N PHE A 74 20.01 12.70 8.82
CA PHE A 74 19.83 11.26 9.00
C PHE A 74 18.73 10.73 8.07
N PRO A 75 19.07 10.44 6.80
CA PRO A 75 18.08 9.92 5.86
C PRO A 75 17.46 8.60 6.37
N MET A 76 16.15 8.48 6.22
CA MET A 76 15.31 7.39 6.73
C MET A 76 15.86 6.00 6.38
N TYR A 77 16.42 5.84 5.18
CA TYR A 77 16.99 4.54 4.75
C TYR A 77 18.23 4.14 5.55
N LEU A 78 19.06 5.09 6.00
CA LEU A 78 20.23 4.79 6.83
C LEU A 78 19.78 4.38 8.24
N VAL A 79 18.80 5.05 8.81
CA VAL A 79 18.25 4.71 10.13
C VAL A 79 17.65 3.30 10.11
N ALA A 80 16.86 2.97 9.07
CA ALA A 80 16.28 1.65 8.90
C ALA A 80 17.35 0.56 8.71
N ALA A 81 18.37 0.82 7.88
CA ALA A 81 19.48 -0.12 7.66
C ALA A 81 20.28 -0.35 8.96
N PHE A 82 20.54 0.71 9.71
CA PHE A 82 21.24 0.60 10.99
C PHE A 82 20.42 -0.19 12.03
N ALA A 83 19.12 0.06 12.14
CA ALA A 83 18.25 -0.70 13.02
C ALA A 83 18.23 -2.20 12.67
N ALA A 84 18.12 -2.53 11.39
CA ALA A 84 18.21 -3.92 10.91
C ALA A 84 19.56 -4.57 11.26
N PHE A 85 20.66 -3.84 11.09
CA PHE A 85 22.00 -4.31 11.43
C PHE A 85 22.12 -4.58 12.95
N VAL A 86 21.61 -3.69 13.80
CA VAL A 86 21.62 -3.88 15.26
C VAL A 86 20.79 -5.10 15.66
N LEU A 87 19.63 -5.37 15.02
CA LEU A 87 18.82 -6.57 15.27
C LEU A 87 19.58 -7.87 14.99
N VAL A 88 20.40 -7.90 13.93
CA VAL A 88 21.24 -9.04 13.59
C VAL A 88 22.40 -9.18 14.59
N LEU A 89 23.11 -8.09 14.90
CA LEU A 89 24.23 -8.10 15.85
C LEU A 89 23.84 -8.55 17.26
N THR A 90 22.65 -8.13 17.72
CA THR A 90 22.12 -8.51 19.03
C THR A 90 21.57 -9.95 19.07
N GLY A 91 21.56 -10.64 17.92
CA GLY A 91 21.05 -11.99 17.81
C GLY A 91 19.53 -12.10 18.05
N CYS A 92 18.80 -10.99 17.88
CA CYS A 92 17.33 -10.99 17.88
C CYS A 92 16.80 -11.71 16.64
N ILE A 93 17.49 -11.55 15.50
CA ILE A 93 17.18 -12.22 14.22
C ILE A 93 18.46 -12.93 13.75
N SER A 94 18.35 -14.16 13.27
CA SER A 94 19.48 -14.84 12.68
C SER A 94 19.84 -14.21 11.32
N GLN A 95 21.11 -14.27 10.94
CA GLN A 95 21.58 -13.78 9.65
C GLN A 95 20.81 -14.42 8.48
N SER A 96 20.54 -15.73 8.56
CA SER A 96 19.77 -16.47 7.55
C SER A 96 18.34 -15.93 7.41
N ASP A 97 17.67 -15.64 8.53
CA ASP A 97 16.31 -15.15 8.51
C ASP A 97 16.25 -13.69 8.03
N ALA A 98 17.25 -12.88 8.38
CA ALA A 98 17.41 -11.54 7.86
C ALA A 98 17.52 -11.53 6.32
N TYR A 99 18.34 -12.40 5.74
CA TYR A 99 18.43 -12.52 4.28
C TYR A 99 17.14 -13.03 3.64
N LYS A 100 16.45 -14.00 4.25
CA LYS A 100 15.15 -14.49 3.75
C LYS A 100 14.04 -13.45 3.81
N SER A 101 14.15 -12.49 4.71
CA SER A 101 13.18 -11.40 4.87
C SER A 101 13.33 -10.31 3.80
N ILE A 102 14.43 -10.33 3.02
CA ILE A 102 14.62 -9.37 1.92
C ILE A 102 13.72 -9.77 0.75
N ASP A 103 12.74 -8.93 0.45
CA ASP A 103 11.89 -9.10 -0.73
C ASP A 103 12.64 -8.62 -1.99
N LEU A 104 13.39 -9.55 -2.61
CA LEU A 104 14.13 -9.29 -3.85
C LEU A 104 13.21 -8.89 -4.99
N SER A 105 11.97 -9.41 -5.04
CA SER A 105 11.00 -9.08 -6.09
C SER A 105 10.67 -7.58 -6.05
N THR A 106 10.38 -7.05 -4.87
CA THR A 106 10.15 -5.60 -4.68
C THR A 106 11.37 -4.78 -5.07
N LEU A 107 12.59 -5.19 -4.68
CA LEU A 107 13.81 -4.48 -5.05
C LEU A 107 14.02 -4.44 -6.57
N PHE A 108 13.83 -5.55 -7.27
CA PHE A 108 13.95 -5.60 -8.73
C PHE A 108 12.87 -4.78 -9.44
N ILE A 109 11.64 -4.76 -8.93
CA ILE A 109 10.57 -3.93 -9.47
C ILE A 109 10.92 -2.45 -9.31
N VAL A 110 11.33 -2.02 -8.12
CA VAL A 110 11.73 -0.62 -7.86
C VAL A 110 12.88 -0.19 -8.77
N ALA A 111 13.94 -1.01 -8.86
CA ALA A 111 15.09 -0.74 -9.73
C ALA A 111 14.70 -0.68 -11.21
N GLY A 112 13.90 -1.64 -11.68
CA GLY A 112 13.41 -1.71 -13.06
C GLY A 112 12.51 -0.53 -13.42
N MET A 113 11.57 -0.16 -12.55
CA MET A 113 10.66 0.97 -12.79
C MET A 113 11.37 2.32 -12.71
N SER A 114 12.43 2.44 -11.89
CA SER A 114 13.30 3.61 -11.90
C SER A 114 14.01 3.79 -13.25
N ALA A 115 14.49 2.69 -13.83
CA ALA A 115 15.09 2.70 -15.17
C ALA A 115 14.05 3.07 -16.24
N VAL A 116 12.83 2.53 -16.17
CA VAL A 116 11.72 2.86 -17.09
C VAL A 116 11.37 4.35 -16.98
N SER A 117 11.24 4.88 -15.77
CA SER A 117 10.94 6.30 -15.54
C SER A 117 12.01 7.20 -16.15
N THR A 118 13.29 6.85 -15.97
CA THR A 118 14.42 7.57 -16.58
C THR A 118 14.39 7.47 -18.10
N GLY A 119 14.10 6.29 -18.64
CA GLY A 119 13.94 6.04 -20.06
C GLY A 119 12.82 6.87 -20.68
N MET A 120 11.64 6.91 -20.04
CA MET A 120 10.50 7.73 -20.46
C MET A 120 10.83 9.22 -20.48
N SER A 121 11.53 9.70 -19.46
CA SER A 121 11.94 11.10 -19.37
C SER A 121 12.95 11.47 -20.48
N LYS A 122 13.96 10.62 -20.71
CA LYS A 122 15.01 10.87 -21.72
C LYS A 122 14.56 10.67 -23.16
N SER A 123 13.65 9.73 -23.40
CA SER A 123 13.14 9.44 -24.76
C SER A 123 12.03 10.39 -25.21
N GLY A 124 11.49 11.22 -24.31
CA GLY A 124 10.31 12.03 -24.57
C GLY A 124 8.98 11.24 -24.58
N ALA A 125 9.01 9.96 -24.27
CA ALA A 125 7.79 9.15 -24.22
C ALA A 125 6.79 9.66 -23.17
N GLY A 126 7.29 10.20 -22.06
CA GLY A 126 6.44 10.85 -21.06
C GLY A 126 5.69 12.07 -21.61
N ALA A 127 6.37 12.91 -22.41
CA ALA A 127 5.73 14.05 -23.08
C ALA A 127 4.69 13.59 -24.09
N LEU A 128 4.99 12.58 -24.89
CA LEU A 128 4.05 12.02 -25.88
C LEU A 128 2.76 11.48 -25.23
N ILE A 129 2.88 10.82 -24.07
CA ILE A 129 1.72 10.34 -23.29
C ILE A 129 0.93 11.54 -22.77
N ALA A 130 1.60 12.58 -22.24
CA ALA A 130 0.96 13.79 -21.75
C ALA A 130 0.22 14.54 -22.87
N ASP A 131 0.85 14.73 -24.04
CA ASP A 131 0.24 15.37 -25.21
C ASP A 131 -0.97 14.59 -25.72
N THR A 132 -0.89 13.26 -25.73
CA THR A 132 -2.02 12.40 -26.08
C THR A 132 -3.18 12.57 -25.10
N ALA A 133 -2.90 12.66 -23.79
CA ALA A 133 -3.91 12.89 -22.79
C ALA A 133 -4.55 14.28 -22.93
N VAL A 134 -3.76 15.32 -23.23
CA VAL A 134 -4.24 16.67 -23.51
C VAL A 134 -5.14 16.69 -24.75
N ASN A 135 -4.75 16.00 -25.81
CA ASN A 135 -5.57 15.91 -27.02
C ASN A 135 -6.91 15.19 -26.80
N LEU A 136 -6.95 14.21 -25.90
CA LEU A 136 -8.17 13.46 -25.59
C LEU A 136 -9.09 14.16 -24.59
N LEU A 137 -8.54 14.83 -23.59
CA LEU A 137 -9.27 15.43 -22.48
C LEU A 137 -9.45 16.95 -22.62
N GLY A 138 -8.75 17.59 -23.56
CA GLY A 138 -8.67 19.03 -23.73
C GLY A 138 -7.57 19.68 -22.88
N GLU A 139 -7.25 20.92 -23.18
CA GLU A 139 -6.18 21.67 -22.48
C GLU A 139 -6.51 21.99 -21.00
N HIS A 140 -7.80 22.07 -20.66
CA HIS A 140 -8.27 22.40 -19.33
C HIS A 140 -9.28 21.36 -18.81
N PRO A 141 -8.87 20.10 -18.57
CA PRO A 141 -9.78 19.11 -18.05
C PRO A 141 -10.19 19.44 -16.61
N ASN A 142 -11.36 18.98 -16.22
CA ASN A 142 -11.75 19.07 -14.81
C ASN A 142 -10.77 18.23 -13.97
N LYS A 143 -9.95 18.89 -13.15
CA LYS A 143 -8.92 18.28 -12.32
C LYS A 143 -9.47 17.20 -11.36
N LEU A 144 -10.71 17.41 -10.85
CA LEU A 144 -11.37 16.40 -10.03
C LEU A 144 -11.72 15.13 -10.85
N LEU A 145 -12.12 15.30 -12.10
CA LEU A 145 -12.37 14.16 -12.99
C LEU A 145 -11.10 13.37 -13.25
N VAL A 146 -9.98 14.06 -13.53
CA VAL A 146 -8.67 13.42 -13.72
C VAL A 146 -8.25 12.66 -12.46
N LEU A 147 -8.37 13.27 -11.28
CA LEU A 147 -8.10 12.62 -10.01
C LEU A 147 -8.96 11.37 -9.80
N PHE A 148 -10.26 11.46 -10.11
CA PHE A 148 -11.18 10.31 -10.01
C PHE A 148 -10.79 9.17 -10.94
N ILE A 149 -10.45 9.47 -12.20
CA ILE A 149 -9.98 8.46 -13.16
C ILE A 149 -8.73 7.77 -12.66
N ILE A 150 -7.75 8.53 -12.14
CA ILE A 150 -6.51 7.97 -11.57
C ILE A 150 -6.83 7.06 -10.39
N LEU A 151 -7.64 7.50 -9.44
CA LEU A 151 -8.02 6.72 -8.27
C LEU A 151 -8.70 5.39 -8.67
N VAL A 152 -9.66 5.45 -9.58
CA VAL A 152 -10.39 4.25 -10.07
C VAL A 152 -9.44 3.29 -10.80
N LEU A 153 -8.64 3.79 -11.75
CA LEU A 153 -7.70 2.98 -12.52
C LEU A 153 -6.68 2.29 -11.62
N VAL A 154 -6.07 3.04 -10.71
CA VAL A 154 -5.07 2.47 -9.78
C VAL A 154 -5.71 1.45 -8.86
N THR A 155 -6.91 1.72 -8.35
CA THR A 155 -7.65 0.77 -7.51
C THR A 155 -8.01 -0.51 -8.27
N LEU A 156 -8.39 -0.44 -9.53
CA LEU A 156 -8.63 -1.63 -10.34
C LEU A 156 -7.35 -2.42 -10.58
N LEU A 157 -6.25 -1.76 -10.90
CA LEU A 157 -4.96 -2.40 -11.15
C LEU A 157 -4.39 -3.07 -9.91
N THR A 158 -4.47 -2.44 -8.73
CA THR A 158 -3.95 -3.02 -7.49
C THR A 158 -4.68 -4.29 -7.05
N ASN A 159 -5.90 -4.51 -7.53
CA ASN A 159 -6.61 -5.76 -7.29
C ASN A 159 -6.09 -6.95 -8.12
N ALA A 160 -5.29 -6.68 -9.16
CA ALA A 160 -4.66 -7.69 -10.01
C ALA A 160 -3.17 -7.90 -9.71
N MET A 161 -2.53 -6.99 -8.98
CA MET A 161 -1.10 -7.03 -8.66
C MET A 161 -0.82 -6.50 -7.26
N MET A 162 0.40 -6.70 -6.76
CA MET A 162 0.82 -6.20 -5.44
C MET A 162 0.82 -4.66 -5.40
N ASN A 163 0.46 -4.09 -4.25
CA ASN A 163 0.31 -2.64 -4.05
C ASN A 163 1.55 -1.84 -4.47
N THR A 164 2.73 -2.29 -4.02
CA THR A 164 4.00 -1.62 -4.34
C THR A 164 4.28 -1.66 -5.84
N SER A 165 4.06 -2.80 -6.48
CA SER A 165 4.23 -2.96 -7.94
C SER A 165 3.28 -2.06 -8.71
N CYS A 166 2.03 -1.97 -8.27
CA CYS A 166 1.03 -1.09 -8.87
C CYS A 166 1.45 0.37 -8.77
N ALA A 167 1.79 0.86 -7.58
CA ALA A 167 2.22 2.23 -7.38
C ALA A 167 3.45 2.59 -8.23
N MET A 168 4.46 1.71 -8.26
CA MET A 168 5.67 1.92 -9.05
C MET A 168 5.43 1.93 -10.56
N LEU A 169 4.50 1.10 -11.03
CA LEU A 169 4.14 1.04 -12.46
C LEU A 169 3.38 2.29 -12.91
N VAL A 170 2.41 2.76 -12.12
CA VAL A 170 1.52 3.83 -12.55
C VAL A 170 2.10 5.23 -12.33
N THR A 171 2.97 5.41 -11.33
CA THR A 171 3.56 6.72 -11.01
C THR A 171 4.27 7.36 -12.21
N PRO A 172 5.21 6.70 -12.91
CA PRO A 172 5.89 7.32 -14.06
C PRO A 172 4.95 7.57 -15.24
N LEU A 173 3.81 6.88 -15.32
CA LEU A 173 2.82 7.09 -16.38
C LEU A 173 1.96 8.33 -16.09
N PHE A 174 1.52 8.51 -14.86
CA PHE A 174 0.60 9.60 -14.52
C PHE A 174 1.29 10.93 -14.21
N ILE A 175 2.52 10.94 -13.68
CA ILE A 175 3.20 12.18 -13.33
C ILE A 175 3.37 13.14 -14.53
N PRO A 176 3.81 12.71 -15.72
CA PRO A 176 3.87 13.59 -16.87
C PRO A 176 2.51 14.18 -17.28
N ILE A 177 1.45 13.36 -17.23
CA ILE A 177 0.08 13.77 -17.57
C ILE A 177 -0.40 14.88 -16.62
N VAL A 178 -0.25 14.68 -15.32
CA VAL A 178 -0.72 15.66 -14.32
C VAL A 178 0.09 16.95 -14.33
N GLN A 179 1.37 16.87 -14.68
CA GLN A 179 2.21 18.05 -14.89
C GLN A 179 1.74 18.87 -16.10
N ALA A 180 1.38 18.21 -17.21
CA ALA A 180 0.83 18.87 -18.40
C ALA A 180 -0.49 19.58 -18.10
N PHE A 181 -1.32 19.06 -17.21
CA PHE A 181 -2.57 19.69 -16.76
C PHE A 181 -2.37 20.72 -15.63
N GLY A 182 -1.15 21.03 -15.25
CA GLY A 182 -0.86 21.97 -14.16
C GLY A 182 -1.48 21.51 -12.81
N MET A 183 -1.54 20.21 -12.58
CA MET A 183 -2.03 19.65 -11.32
C MET A 183 -0.90 19.49 -10.31
N ASN A 184 -1.26 19.51 -9.03
CA ASN A 184 -0.31 19.26 -7.95
C ASN A 184 0.15 17.78 -7.95
N THR A 185 1.42 17.58 -8.28
CA THR A 185 2.02 16.23 -8.34
C THR A 185 2.01 15.51 -7.00
N THR A 186 2.12 16.24 -5.88
CA THR A 186 2.04 15.65 -4.54
C THR A 186 0.64 15.10 -4.26
N ALA A 187 -0.41 15.85 -4.63
CA ALA A 187 -1.79 15.37 -4.51
C ALA A 187 -2.02 14.06 -5.25
N VAL A 188 -1.51 13.98 -6.48
CA VAL A 188 -1.66 12.79 -7.31
C VAL A 188 -0.80 11.62 -6.82
N ALA A 189 0.43 11.88 -6.36
CA ALA A 189 1.26 10.84 -5.75
C ALA A 189 0.59 10.23 -4.51
N ILE A 190 -0.02 11.06 -3.66
CA ILE A 190 -0.79 10.59 -2.49
C ILE A 190 -2.02 9.81 -2.94
N ALA A 191 -2.73 10.27 -3.98
CA ALA A 191 -3.86 9.55 -4.55
C ALA A 191 -3.45 8.14 -5.05
N ILE A 192 -2.34 8.03 -5.76
CA ILE A 192 -1.78 6.76 -6.21
C ILE A 192 -1.45 5.86 -5.02
N CYS A 193 -0.79 6.38 -3.99
CA CYS A 193 -0.46 5.60 -2.79
C CYS A 193 -1.71 5.06 -2.07
N VAL A 194 -2.72 5.90 -1.89
CA VAL A 194 -3.98 5.51 -1.22
C VAL A 194 -4.73 4.48 -2.06
N ALA A 195 -4.89 4.73 -3.36
CA ALA A 195 -5.58 3.83 -4.27
C ALA A 195 -4.88 2.47 -4.42
N ALA A 196 -3.55 2.48 -4.54
CA ALA A 196 -2.74 1.26 -4.58
C ALA A 196 -2.84 0.44 -3.29
N SER A 197 -3.09 1.09 -2.16
CA SER A 197 -3.26 0.43 -0.85
C SER A 197 -4.69 -0.10 -0.61
N ALA A 198 -5.57 -0.07 -1.63
CA ALA A 198 -6.97 -0.48 -1.52
C ALA A 198 -7.34 -1.75 -2.35
N PRO A 199 -6.60 -2.87 -2.26
CA PRO A 199 -6.89 -4.11 -2.98
C PRO A 199 -7.95 -4.94 -2.25
N PHE A 200 -9.14 -4.42 -2.05
CA PHE A 200 -10.18 -5.07 -1.24
C PHE A 200 -11.11 -5.97 -2.05
N LEU A 201 -11.11 -5.86 -3.39
CA LEU A 201 -12.03 -6.62 -4.25
C LEU A 201 -11.59 -8.07 -4.45
N THR A 202 -10.29 -8.35 -4.30
CA THR A 202 -9.75 -9.69 -4.57
C THR A 202 -8.87 -10.20 -3.43
N PRO A 203 -8.81 -11.53 -3.24
CA PRO A 203 -7.88 -12.12 -2.29
C PRO A 203 -6.41 -12.02 -2.74
N VAL A 204 -6.15 -11.79 -4.03
CA VAL A 204 -4.80 -11.83 -4.63
C VAL A 204 -4.08 -10.49 -4.53
N GLY A 205 -4.82 -9.38 -4.49
CA GLY A 205 -4.26 -8.02 -4.51
C GLY A 205 -3.37 -7.67 -3.31
N SER A 206 -3.48 -8.40 -2.19
CA SER A 206 -2.64 -8.19 -1.01
C SER A 206 -2.22 -9.52 -0.39
N GLY A 207 -0.97 -9.60 0.07
CA GLY A 207 -0.48 -10.75 0.83
C GLY A 207 -1.30 -11.03 2.10
N THR A 208 -1.76 -9.99 2.79
CA THR A 208 -2.63 -10.11 3.97
C THR A 208 -3.98 -10.74 3.63
N ASN A 209 -4.57 -10.38 2.49
CA ASN A 209 -5.82 -10.99 2.03
C ASN A 209 -5.62 -12.49 1.75
N THR A 210 -4.52 -12.84 1.08
CA THR A 210 -4.20 -14.24 0.76
C THR A 210 -4.03 -15.10 2.01
N LEU A 211 -3.44 -14.55 3.07
CA LEU A 211 -3.22 -15.27 4.33
C LEU A 211 -4.52 -15.68 5.04
N ILE A 212 -5.59 -14.88 4.92
CA ILE A 212 -6.86 -15.16 5.59
C ILE A 212 -7.82 -16.03 4.77
N VAL A 213 -7.54 -16.26 3.49
CA VAL A 213 -8.39 -17.07 2.60
C VAL A 213 -8.58 -18.48 3.14
N ARG A 214 -7.46 -19.18 3.40
CA ARG A 214 -7.49 -20.57 3.87
C ARG A 214 -8.05 -20.70 5.28
N PRO A 215 -7.54 -19.98 6.31
CA PRO A 215 -8.05 -20.08 7.66
C PRO A 215 -9.53 -19.67 7.80
N GLY A 216 -9.98 -18.75 6.95
CA GLY A 216 -11.38 -18.27 6.97
C GLY A 216 -12.30 -19.01 6.01
N ASN A 217 -11.82 -20.04 5.30
CA ASN A 217 -12.56 -20.73 4.23
C ASN A 217 -13.31 -19.76 3.30
N LEU A 218 -12.66 -18.62 3.01
CA LEU A 218 -13.25 -17.51 2.29
C LEU A 218 -13.22 -17.77 0.78
N LYS A 219 -14.34 -17.51 0.13
CA LYS A 219 -14.49 -17.57 -1.33
C LYS A 219 -14.23 -16.18 -1.93
N PHE A 220 -13.97 -16.12 -3.21
CA PHE A 220 -13.77 -14.86 -3.94
C PHE A 220 -14.90 -13.84 -3.68
N MET A 221 -16.15 -14.28 -3.64
CA MET A 221 -17.32 -13.42 -3.40
C MET A 221 -17.38 -12.83 -1.99
N ASP A 222 -16.74 -13.47 -1.02
CA ASP A 222 -16.68 -12.98 0.37
C ASP A 222 -15.73 -11.79 0.50
N PHE A 223 -14.78 -11.64 -0.45
CA PHE A 223 -13.97 -10.44 -0.63
C PHE A 223 -14.68 -9.40 -1.50
N PHE A 224 -15.25 -9.83 -2.62
CA PHE A 224 -15.79 -8.91 -3.62
C PHE A 224 -16.95 -8.06 -3.09
N ARG A 225 -17.90 -8.67 -2.41
CA ARG A 225 -19.09 -7.96 -1.89
C ARG A 225 -18.74 -6.88 -0.85
N PRO A 226 -18.09 -7.20 0.28
CA PRO A 226 -17.71 -6.19 1.26
C PRO A 226 -16.63 -5.25 0.71
N GLY A 227 -15.70 -5.78 -0.10
CA GLY A 227 -14.60 -5.02 -0.70
C GLY A 227 -15.08 -3.94 -1.65
N LEU A 228 -16.13 -4.19 -2.44
CA LEU A 228 -16.72 -3.20 -3.34
C LEU A 228 -17.29 -2.00 -2.56
N GLY A 229 -18.04 -2.27 -1.50
CA GLY A 229 -18.56 -1.22 -0.64
C GLY A 229 -17.44 -0.41 0.01
N LEU A 230 -16.41 -1.08 0.54
CA LEU A 230 -15.24 -0.44 1.14
C LEU A 230 -14.47 0.41 0.13
N THR A 231 -14.26 -0.12 -1.07
CA THR A 231 -13.58 0.59 -2.17
C THR A 231 -14.31 1.89 -2.52
N VAL A 232 -15.63 1.85 -2.64
CA VAL A 232 -16.44 3.06 -2.93
C VAL A 232 -16.29 4.08 -1.81
N VAL A 233 -16.35 3.66 -0.54
CA VAL A 233 -16.15 4.56 0.61
C VAL A 233 -14.77 5.22 0.55
N ILE A 234 -13.71 4.46 0.28
CA ILE A 234 -12.35 4.98 0.20
C ILE A 234 -12.19 5.95 -0.96
N LEU A 235 -12.75 5.63 -2.14
CA LEU A 235 -12.73 6.54 -3.27
C LEU A 235 -13.41 7.87 -2.94
N ILE A 236 -14.60 7.84 -2.32
CA ILE A 236 -15.32 9.05 -1.92
C ILE A 236 -14.50 9.88 -0.91
N VAL A 237 -13.99 9.23 0.14
CA VAL A 237 -13.18 9.91 1.17
C VAL A 237 -11.92 10.52 0.54
N SER A 238 -11.24 9.78 -0.32
CA SER A 238 -10.04 10.27 -1.02
C SER A 238 -10.34 11.46 -1.92
N MET A 239 -11.46 11.41 -2.66
CA MET A 239 -11.89 12.52 -3.53
C MET A 239 -12.22 13.81 -2.75
N ILE A 240 -12.65 13.69 -1.49
CA ILE A 240 -12.94 14.83 -0.62
C ILE A 240 -11.65 15.35 0.03
N PHE A 241 -10.90 14.48 0.68
CA PHE A 241 -9.79 14.90 1.54
C PHE A 241 -8.52 15.26 0.76
N ILE A 242 -8.21 14.59 -0.37
CA ILE A 242 -7.01 14.91 -1.15
C ILE A 242 -7.03 16.37 -1.64
N PRO A 243 -8.09 16.87 -2.30
CA PRO A 243 -8.12 18.27 -2.76
C PRO A 243 -8.16 19.29 -1.62
N ILE A 244 -8.67 18.92 -0.43
CA ILE A 244 -8.71 19.81 0.74
C ILE A 244 -7.30 20.06 1.27
N PHE A 245 -6.48 19.01 1.38
CA PHE A 245 -5.12 19.13 1.92
C PHE A 245 -4.08 19.52 0.89
N TRP A 246 -4.29 19.15 -0.37
CA TRP A 246 -3.41 19.47 -1.50
C TRP A 246 -4.27 19.98 -2.67
N PRO A 247 -4.44 21.29 -2.80
CA PRO A 247 -5.17 21.88 -3.93
C PRO A 247 -4.61 21.38 -5.28
N LEU A 248 -5.52 21.02 -6.17
CA LEU A 248 -5.20 20.39 -7.46
C LEU A 248 -4.67 21.40 -8.50
#